data_7059b442a6a491ca553d525a55fe7d51
#
_entry.id   7059b442a6a491ca553d525a55fe7d51
#
_cell.length_a   1.000
_cell.length_b   1.000
_cell.length_c   1.000
_cell.angle_alpha   90.00
_cell.angle_beta   90.00
_cell.angle_gamma   90.00
#
_symmetry.space_group_name_H-M   'P 1'
#
loop_
_entity.id
_entity.type
_entity.pdbx_description
1 polymer ?
#
loop_
_entity_poly.entity_id
_entity_poly.type
_entity_poly.pdbx_seq_one_letter_code
_entity_poly.pdbx_strand_id
1 'polypeptide(L)'
;MAWSNGFFPVYKNCKTIYFPSGEEQYKMFIEELVKAKDFIFMEFFIINKGVMWNTILQILLDKASEGVDVRLIYDDAGSITYLDPDYPDWLNARGIKTHLFNPMKPQLAMQMNNRDHRKILVIDGKVAFTGGCNISDEYINTKKRFWYWKDMGI
;
A
#
# COMPACT_ATOMS: atom_id res chain seq x y z
N MET A 1 19.32 23.30 -13.92
CA MET A 1 18.44 22.33 -13.24
C MET A 1 17.69 23.07 -12.17
N ALA A 2 16.37 23.18 -12.30
CA ALA A 2 15.55 23.85 -11.30
C ALA A 2 15.28 22.86 -10.17
N TRP A 3 15.76 23.16 -8.98
CA TRP A 3 15.48 22.43 -7.75
C TRP A 3 14.27 23.07 -7.11
N SER A 4 13.09 22.53 -7.32
CA SER A 4 11.89 22.98 -6.62
C SER A 4 11.63 22.09 -5.41
N ASN A 5 11.73 22.67 -4.23
CA ASN A 5 11.12 22.23 -2.97
C ASN A 5 11.30 20.79 -2.48
N GLY A 6 12.32 20.08 -2.88
CA GLY A 6 12.65 18.75 -2.37
C GLY A 6 13.85 18.19 -3.11
N PHE A 7 14.93 17.96 -2.39
CA PHE A 7 16.11 17.32 -2.97
C PHE A 7 15.91 15.80 -2.91
N PHE A 8 15.63 15.20 -4.05
CA PHE A 8 15.62 13.74 -4.18
C PHE A 8 16.90 13.31 -4.89
N PRO A 9 17.90 12.77 -4.18
CA PRO A 9 19.15 12.34 -4.78
C PRO A 9 18.92 11.16 -5.73
N VAL A 10 19.68 11.14 -6.82
CA VAL A 10 19.72 9.98 -7.69
C VAL A 10 20.66 8.94 -7.08
N TYR A 11 20.11 7.80 -6.70
CA TYR A 11 20.89 6.67 -6.21
C TYR A 11 21.44 5.84 -7.38
N LYS A 12 22.69 5.40 -7.27
CA LYS A 12 23.33 4.43 -8.17
C LYS A 12 23.35 3.06 -7.48
N ASN A 13 23.59 2.01 -8.27
CA ASN A 13 23.67 0.63 -7.79
C ASN A 13 22.35 0.05 -7.27
N CYS A 14 21.20 0.55 -7.76
CA CYS A 14 19.91 -0.09 -7.53
C CYS A 14 19.70 -1.21 -8.56
N LYS A 15 19.17 -2.35 -8.07
CA LYS A 15 18.67 -3.43 -8.94
C LYS A 15 17.18 -3.25 -9.10
N THR A 16 16.72 -3.12 -10.33
CA THR A 16 15.30 -3.05 -10.66
C THR A 16 14.80 -4.42 -11.13
N ILE A 17 13.67 -4.87 -10.61
CA ILE A 17 12.98 -6.09 -11.03
C ILE A 17 11.62 -5.68 -11.57
N TYR A 18 11.32 -6.09 -12.80
CA TYR A 18 10.02 -5.87 -13.43
C TYR A 18 9.07 -7.03 -13.13
N PHE A 19 7.85 -6.72 -12.71
CA PHE A 19 6.78 -7.68 -12.50
C PHE A 19 5.73 -7.53 -13.60
N PRO A 20 5.53 -8.54 -14.46
CA PRO A 20 4.57 -8.47 -15.57
C PRO A 20 3.11 -8.66 -15.12
N SER A 21 2.88 -8.97 -13.85
CA SER A 21 1.53 -9.18 -13.30
C SER A 21 1.46 -8.83 -11.81
N GLY A 22 0.24 -8.58 -11.33
CA GLY A 22 -0.03 -8.34 -9.92
C GLY A 22 0.26 -9.55 -9.04
N GLU A 23 0.05 -10.76 -9.56
CA GLU A 23 0.33 -12.01 -8.85
C GLU A 23 1.81 -12.16 -8.53
N GLU A 24 2.69 -11.85 -9.49
CA GLU A 24 4.14 -11.93 -9.27
C GLU A 24 4.61 -10.84 -8.31
N GLN A 25 4.11 -9.62 -8.44
CA GLN A 25 4.41 -8.53 -7.52
C GLN A 25 3.94 -8.87 -6.11
N TYR A 26 2.72 -9.38 -5.95
CA TYR A 26 2.17 -9.77 -4.65
C TYR A 26 3.00 -10.86 -3.97
N LYS A 27 3.42 -11.87 -4.73
CA LYS A 27 4.30 -12.93 -4.20
C LYS A 27 5.57 -12.32 -3.59
N MET A 28 6.19 -11.38 -4.30
CA MET A 28 7.39 -10.70 -3.81
C MET A 28 7.09 -9.78 -2.62
N PHE A 29 5.91 -9.13 -2.55
CA PHE A 29 5.48 -8.39 -1.35
C PHE A 29 5.54 -9.29 -0.11
N ILE A 30 4.94 -10.48 -0.18
CA ILE A 30 4.90 -11.41 0.95
C ILE A 30 6.33 -11.83 1.33
N GLU A 31 7.17 -12.18 0.35
CA GLU A 31 8.54 -12.61 0.59
C GLU A 31 9.39 -11.53 1.28
N GLU A 32 9.20 -10.25 0.93
CA GLU A 32 9.98 -9.15 1.50
C GLU A 32 9.38 -8.62 2.82
N LEU A 33 8.05 -8.59 2.96
CA LEU A 33 7.39 -8.15 4.19
C LEU A 33 7.81 -9.00 5.40
N VAL A 34 7.90 -10.33 5.23
CA VAL A 34 8.30 -11.22 6.34
C VAL A 34 9.75 -11.01 6.78
N LYS A 35 10.60 -10.42 5.94
CA LYS A 35 12.01 -10.15 6.24
C LYS A 35 12.23 -8.81 6.96
N ALA A 36 11.22 -7.95 7.02
CA ALA A 36 11.31 -6.62 7.62
C ALA A 36 11.82 -6.67 9.06
N LYS A 37 12.73 -5.74 9.40
CA LYS A 37 13.35 -5.65 10.73
C LYS A 37 13.22 -4.27 11.37
N ASP A 38 13.23 -3.21 10.55
CA ASP A 38 13.27 -1.84 11.03
C ASP A 38 11.95 -1.13 10.80
N PHE A 39 11.46 -1.10 9.54
CA PHE A 39 10.20 -0.46 9.22
C PHE A 39 9.52 -1.00 7.95
N ILE A 40 8.20 -0.86 7.89
CA ILE A 40 7.34 -1.08 6.71
C ILE A 40 6.48 0.16 6.51
N PHE A 41 6.63 0.84 5.36
CA PHE A 41 5.80 1.97 4.98
C PHE A 41 4.99 1.64 3.74
N MET A 42 3.67 1.75 3.85
CA MET A 42 2.72 1.44 2.78
C MET A 42 1.84 2.65 2.46
N GLU A 43 1.64 2.91 1.18
CA GLU A 43 0.77 3.97 0.67
C GLU A 43 0.01 3.46 -0.53
N PHE A 44 -1.32 3.30 -0.40
CA PHE A 44 -2.17 2.72 -1.44
C PHE A 44 -3.48 3.49 -1.60
N PHE A 45 -3.99 3.56 -2.83
CA PHE A 45 -5.28 4.19 -3.10
C PHE A 45 -6.44 3.32 -2.62
N ILE A 46 -6.42 2.00 -2.93
CA ILE A 46 -7.46 1.07 -2.53
C ILE A 46 -6.88 -0.02 -1.63
N ILE A 47 -7.55 -0.23 -0.49
CA ILE A 47 -7.43 -1.44 0.30
C ILE A 47 -8.80 -2.08 0.40
N ASN A 48 -8.91 -3.35 0.02
CA ASN A 48 -10.14 -4.12 0.06
C ASN A 48 -9.92 -5.42 0.83
N LYS A 49 -10.82 -5.73 1.78
CA LYS A 49 -10.80 -6.98 2.54
C LYS A 49 -10.91 -8.18 1.58
N GLY A 50 -9.98 -9.09 1.69
CA GLY A 50 -9.89 -10.29 0.84
C GLY A 50 -8.63 -11.07 1.14
N VAL A 51 -8.31 -12.07 0.31
CA VAL A 51 -7.14 -12.93 0.50
C VAL A 51 -5.85 -12.12 0.51
N MET A 52 -5.69 -11.22 -0.49
CA MET A 52 -4.50 -10.38 -0.60
C MET A 52 -4.27 -9.53 0.64
N TRP A 53 -5.29 -8.73 1.04
CA TRP A 53 -5.16 -7.85 2.20
C TRP A 53 -5.00 -8.63 3.49
N ASN A 54 -5.81 -9.66 3.73
CA ASN A 54 -5.77 -10.40 4.99
C ASN A 54 -4.41 -11.08 5.22
N THR A 55 -3.77 -11.57 4.16
CA THR A 55 -2.42 -12.15 4.24
C THR A 55 -1.38 -11.06 4.57
N ILE A 56 -1.43 -9.92 3.89
CA ILE A 56 -0.54 -8.78 4.19
C ILE A 56 -0.78 -8.30 5.61
N LEU A 57 -2.04 -8.08 6.00
CA LEU A 57 -2.40 -7.60 7.33
C LEU A 57 -1.86 -8.48 8.44
N GLN A 58 -1.95 -9.82 8.30
CA GLN A 58 -1.41 -10.73 9.30
C GLN A 58 0.10 -10.52 9.48
N ILE A 59 0.85 -10.39 8.38
CA ILE A 59 2.29 -10.11 8.45
C ILE A 59 2.55 -8.75 9.12
N LEU A 60 1.77 -7.72 8.77
CA LEU A 60 1.94 -6.39 9.38
C LEU A 60 1.69 -6.41 10.89
N LEU A 61 0.68 -7.16 11.34
CA LEU A 61 0.38 -7.34 12.77
C LEU A 61 1.51 -8.07 13.50
N ASP A 62 2.01 -9.15 12.91
CA ASP A 62 3.12 -9.91 13.46
C ASP A 62 4.37 -9.02 13.57
N LYS A 63 4.70 -8.27 12.50
CA LYS A 63 5.85 -7.35 12.48
C LYS A 63 5.69 -6.19 13.48
N ALA A 64 4.50 -5.61 13.59
CA ALA A 64 4.24 -4.59 14.60
C ALA A 64 4.43 -5.14 16.03
N SER A 65 4.01 -6.38 16.28
CA SER A 65 4.22 -7.04 17.58
C SER A 65 5.69 -7.34 17.88
N GLU A 66 6.51 -7.53 16.84
CA GLU A 66 7.98 -7.68 16.92
C GLU A 66 8.70 -6.33 17.14
N GLY A 67 7.98 -5.19 17.09
CA GLY A 67 8.54 -3.84 17.29
C GLY A 67 8.97 -3.14 16.00
N VAL A 68 8.66 -3.70 14.82
CA VAL A 68 8.88 -3.03 13.53
C VAL A 68 7.95 -1.80 13.40
N ASP A 69 8.47 -0.67 12.93
CA ASP A 69 7.66 0.54 12.68
C ASP A 69 6.78 0.38 11.44
N VAL A 70 5.54 -0.04 11.63
CA VAL A 70 4.58 -0.24 10.54
C VAL A 70 3.71 1.00 10.36
N ARG A 71 3.77 1.61 9.17
CA ARG A 71 2.94 2.77 8.80
C ARG A 71 2.16 2.50 7.54
N LEU A 72 0.88 2.87 7.57
CA LEU A 72 -0.05 2.70 6.48
C LEU A 72 -0.78 4.00 6.17
N ILE A 73 -0.74 4.41 4.91
CA ILE A 73 -1.61 5.47 4.37
C ILE A 73 -2.50 4.85 3.31
N TYR A 74 -3.80 5.15 3.35
CA TYR A 74 -4.68 4.80 2.26
C TYR A 74 -5.72 5.90 2.01
N ASP A 75 -6.19 5.99 0.76
CA ASP A 75 -7.16 7.00 0.36
C ASP A 75 -8.57 6.59 0.78
N ASP A 76 -9.31 7.52 1.41
CA ASP A 76 -10.66 7.25 1.90
C ASP A 76 -11.61 6.95 0.73
N ALA A 77 -11.63 7.76 -0.32
CA ALA A 77 -12.52 7.56 -1.45
C ALA A 77 -12.27 6.23 -2.18
N GLY A 78 -11.02 5.77 -2.21
CA GLY A 78 -10.67 4.47 -2.79
C GLY A 78 -11.12 3.28 -1.94
N SER A 79 -11.22 3.46 -0.62
CA SER A 79 -11.39 2.36 0.33
C SER A 79 -12.71 2.38 1.11
N ILE A 80 -13.45 3.49 1.10
CA ILE A 80 -14.66 3.72 1.92
C ILE A 80 -15.77 2.67 1.72
N THR A 81 -15.85 2.05 0.55
CA THR A 81 -16.83 1.00 0.26
C THR A 81 -16.39 -0.38 0.73
N TYR A 82 -15.14 -0.53 1.17
CA TYR A 82 -14.51 -1.82 1.49
C TYR A 82 -14.07 -1.94 2.94
N LEU A 83 -13.85 -0.80 3.61
CA LEU A 83 -13.38 -0.74 4.99
C LEU A 83 -14.37 0.02 5.86
N ASP A 84 -14.50 -0.41 7.11
CA ASP A 84 -15.35 0.25 8.09
C ASP A 84 -14.75 1.62 8.49
N PRO A 85 -15.55 2.62 8.85
CA PRO A 85 -15.05 3.96 9.20
C PRO A 85 -14.07 3.96 10.38
N ASP A 86 -14.17 3.02 11.30
CA ASP A 86 -13.32 2.87 12.49
C ASP A 86 -12.08 1.97 12.23
N TYR A 87 -11.92 1.51 10.98
CA TYR A 87 -10.82 0.60 10.64
C TYR A 87 -9.42 1.19 10.89
N PRO A 88 -9.16 2.50 10.67
CA PRO A 88 -7.88 3.11 11.05
C PRO A 88 -7.61 3.02 12.56
N ASP A 89 -8.63 3.25 13.39
CA ASP A 89 -8.49 3.16 14.84
C ASP A 89 -8.23 1.72 15.29
N TRP A 90 -8.90 0.77 14.64
CA TRP A 90 -8.69 -0.66 14.87
C TRP A 90 -7.25 -1.08 14.55
N LEU A 91 -6.65 -0.57 13.46
CA LEU A 91 -5.26 -0.81 13.07
C LEU A 91 -4.28 -0.14 14.04
N ASN A 92 -4.54 1.13 14.38
CA ASN A 92 -3.70 1.90 15.32
C ASN A 92 -3.63 1.23 16.70
N ALA A 93 -4.76 0.72 17.20
CA ALA A 93 -4.80 -0.03 18.46
C ALA A 93 -3.96 -1.32 18.44
N ARG A 94 -3.55 -1.78 17.25
CA ARG A 94 -2.72 -2.99 17.04
C ARG A 94 -1.30 -2.70 16.61
N GLY A 95 -0.86 -1.43 16.75
CA GLY A 95 0.52 -1.03 16.45
C GLY A 95 0.80 -0.67 15.00
N ILE A 96 -0.19 -0.73 14.10
CA ILE A 96 -0.05 -0.26 12.72
C ILE A 96 -0.46 1.21 12.67
N LYS A 97 0.51 2.13 12.58
CA LYS A 97 0.28 3.57 12.53
C LYS A 97 -0.40 3.96 11.23
N THR A 98 -1.71 4.10 11.28
CA THR A 98 -2.55 4.29 10.09
C THR A 98 -3.01 5.73 9.96
N HIS A 99 -2.92 6.27 8.75
CA HIS A 99 -3.45 7.58 8.38
C HIS A 99 -4.38 7.48 7.16
N LEU A 100 -5.60 8.02 7.33
CA LEU A 100 -6.58 8.09 6.25
C LEU A 100 -6.33 9.36 5.42
N PHE A 101 -5.99 9.20 4.15
CA PHE A 101 -5.76 10.34 3.27
C PHE A 101 -7.10 10.95 2.83
N ASN A 102 -7.22 12.27 3.00
CA ASN A 102 -8.35 13.11 2.60
C ASN A 102 -9.72 12.48 2.89
N PRO A 103 -10.11 12.33 4.19
CA PRO A 103 -11.39 11.75 4.60
C PRO A 103 -12.57 12.44 3.92
N MET A 104 -13.50 11.64 3.39
CA MET A 104 -14.70 12.12 2.71
C MET A 104 -15.62 12.82 3.71
N LYS A 105 -15.79 14.12 3.56
CA LYS A 105 -16.71 14.93 4.37
C LYS A 105 -17.86 15.40 3.48
N PRO A 106 -19.13 15.31 3.93
CA PRO A 106 -20.29 15.64 3.10
C PRO A 106 -20.35 17.08 2.57
N GLN A 107 -19.52 17.98 3.11
CA GLN A 107 -19.68 19.42 2.94
C GLN A 107 -18.69 20.10 1.96
N LEU A 108 -17.74 19.41 1.33
CA LEU A 108 -16.70 20.06 0.52
C LEU A 108 -16.43 19.35 -0.81
N ALA A 109 -17.32 19.56 -1.78
CA ALA A 109 -17.20 18.98 -3.13
C ALA A 109 -15.86 19.28 -3.84
N MET A 110 -15.23 20.45 -3.60
CA MET A 110 -13.97 20.82 -4.25
C MET A 110 -12.76 20.02 -3.76
N GLN A 111 -12.76 19.52 -2.54
CA GLN A 111 -11.67 18.68 -2.00
C GLN A 111 -11.78 17.22 -2.42
N MET A 112 -12.91 16.79 -2.97
CA MET A 112 -13.14 15.39 -3.37
C MET A 112 -12.19 14.91 -4.47
N ASN A 113 -11.66 15.81 -5.30
CA ASN A 113 -10.77 15.48 -6.41
C ASN A 113 -9.30 15.36 -6.02
N ASN A 114 -8.91 15.79 -4.82
CA ASN A 114 -7.54 15.62 -4.34
C ASN A 114 -7.38 14.23 -3.75
N ARG A 115 -6.91 13.28 -4.57
CA ARG A 115 -6.78 11.86 -4.19
C ARG A 115 -5.34 11.40 -4.27
N ASP A 116 -4.98 10.49 -3.38
CA ASP A 116 -3.67 9.83 -3.41
C ASP A 116 -3.75 8.52 -4.20
N HIS A 117 -3.36 8.58 -5.47
CA HIS A 117 -3.42 7.41 -6.35
C HIS A 117 -2.10 6.62 -6.40
N ARG A 118 -1.17 6.90 -5.50
CA ARG A 118 0.12 6.18 -5.42
C ARG A 118 -0.08 4.75 -4.87
N LYS A 119 0.82 3.86 -5.26
CA LYS A 119 0.95 2.51 -4.73
C LYS A 119 2.41 2.30 -4.43
N ILE A 120 2.76 2.41 -3.16
CA ILE A 120 4.14 2.38 -2.68
C ILE A 120 4.22 1.45 -1.48
N LEU A 121 5.22 0.57 -1.50
CA LEU A 121 5.63 -0.22 -0.34
C LEU A 121 7.14 -0.06 -0.19
N VAL A 122 7.60 0.37 0.97
CA VAL A 122 9.02 0.49 1.31
C VAL A 122 9.32 -0.32 2.55
N ILE A 123 10.37 -1.13 2.49
CA ILE A 123 10.78 -2.03 3.57
C ILE A 123 12.24 -1.75 3.91
N ASP A 124 12.50 -1.35 5.14
CA ASP A 124 13.84 -1.10 5.74
C ASP A 124 14.73 -0.14 4.93
N GLY A 125 14.16 0.65 4.00
CA GLY A 125 14.94 1.47 3.07
C GLY A 125 15.81 0.66 2.09
N LYS A 126 15.63 -0.65 2.03
CA LYS A 126 16.40 -1.59 1.17
C LYS A 126 15.62 -2.04 -0.05
N VAL A 127 14.31 -2.24 0.13
CA VAL A 127 13.41 -2.69 -0.94
C VAL A 127 12.26 -1.71 -1.05
N ALA A 128 11.90 -1.36 -2.28
CA ALA A 128 10.75 -0.53 -2.58
C ALA A 128 10.00 -1.07 -3.78
N PHE A 129 8.67 -0.99 -3.71
CA PHE A 129 7.79 -1.40 -4.79
C PHE A 129 6.88 -0.24 -5.19
N THR A 130 6.61 -0.15 -6.48
CA THR A 130 5.56 0.72 -7.03
C THR A 130 4.95 0.07 -8.28
N GLY A 131 3.78 0.54 -8.70
CA GLY A 131 3.09 -0.03 -9.85
C GLY A 131 1.64 0.43 -9.96
N GLY A 132 0.84 -0.29 -10.73
CA GLY A 132 -0.58 -0.02 -10.91
C GLY A 132 -1.47 -0.75 -9.91
N CYS A 133 -1.02 -1.86 -9.32
CA CYS A 133 -1.82 -2.73 -8.46
C CYS A 133 -2.16 -2.08 -7.12
N ASN A 134 -3.44 -2.05 -6.77
CA ASN A 134 -3.89 -1.79 -5.40
C ASN A 134 -3.93 -3.09 -4.58
N ILE A 135 -4.30 -2.98 -3.31
CA ILE A 135 -4.45 -4.13 -2.40
C ILE A 135 -5.89 -4.63 -2.48
N SER A 136 -6.15 -5.47 -3.45
CA SER A 136 -7.45 -6.14 -3.63
C SER A 136 -7.30 -7.41 -4.48
N ASP A 137 -8.15 -8.39 -4.22
CA ASP A 137 -8.11 -9.72 -4.83
C ASP A 137 -8.27 -9.72 -6.37
N GLU A 138 -8.88 -8.68 -6.93
CA GLU A 138 -9.00 -8.52 -8.38
C GLU A 138 -7.65 -8.28 -9.05
N TYR A 139 -6.71 -7.58 -8.41
CA TYR A 139 -5.38 -7.27 -8.97
C TYR A 139 -4.46 -8.50 -9.02
N ILE A 140 -4.76 -9.50 -8.20
CA ILE A 140 -4.04 -10.79 -8.18
C ILE A 140 -4.86 -11.94 -8.78
N ASN A 141 -5.95 -11.61 -9.48
CA ASN A 141 -6.82 -12.55 -10.19
C ASN A 141 -7.42 -13.69 -9.34
N THR A 142 -7.43 -13.58 -8.02
CA THR A 142 -8.12 -14.52 -7.12
C THR A 142 -9.62 -14.27 -7.10
N LYS A 143 -10.04 -13.03 -7.42
CA LYS A 143 -11.44 -12.66 -7.63
C LYS A 143 -11.64 -12.13 -9.04
N LYS A 144 -12.38 -12.84 -9.84
CA LYS A 144 -12.76 -12.41 -11.20
C LYS A 144 -13.90 -11.38 -11.11
N ARG A 145 -13.55 -10.11 -11.02
CA ARG A 145 -14.53 -9.01 -11.13
C ARG A 145 -14.78 -8.63 -12.59
N PHE A 146 -13.70 -8.67 -13.38
CA PHE A 146 -13.68 -8.52 -14.82
C PHE A 146 -13.02 -9.77 -15.40
N TRP A 147 -12.57 -9.74 -16.64
CA TRP A 147 -11.70 -10.79 -17.17
C TRP A 147 -10.37 -10.83 -16.41
N TYR A 148 -9.30 -11.35 -16.98
CA TYR A 148 -7.99 -11.35 -16.38
C TYR A 148 -7.49 -9.90 -16.20
N TRP A 149 -7.20 -9.51 -14.97
CA TRP A 149 -6.61 -8.20 -14.67
C TRP A 149 -5.11 -8.26 -14.94
N LYS A 150 -4.66 -7.43 -15.89
CA LYS A 150 -3.24 -7.28 -16.19
C LYS A 150 -2.77 -5.91 -15.74
N ASP A 151 -1.77 -5.92 -14.87
CA ASP A 151 -1.08 -4.75 -14.39
C ASP A 151 0.42 -5.04 -14.29
N MET A 152 1.22 -4.04 -13.96
CA MET A 152 2.65 -4.18 -13.83
C MET A 152 3.17 -3.47 -12.58
N GLY A 153 4.37 -3.90 -12.14
CA GLY A 153 5.09 -3.26 -11.05
C GLY A 153 6.59 -3.39 -11.17
N ILE A 154 7.27 -2.66 -10.35
CA ILE A 154 8.71 -2.76 -10.14
C ILE A 154 9.01 -2.76 -8.65
#